data_4f89ed70d5cf16f37a9cc9581209d9f5
#
_entry.id   4f89ed70d5cf16f37a9cc9581209d9f5
#
_cell.length_a   1.000
_cell.length_b   1.000
_cell.length_c   1.000
_cell.angle_alpha   90.00
_cell.angle_beta   90.00
_cell.angle_gamma   90.00
#
_symmetry.space_group_name_H-M   'P 1'
#
loop_
_entity.id
_entity.type
_entity.pdbx_description
1 polymer ?
#
loop_
_entity_poly.entity_id
_entity_poly.type
_entity_poly.pdbx_seq_one_letter_code
_entity_poly.pdbx_strand_id
1 'polypeptide(L)'
;FGILLESCSLDEAMHTAEQLREAVRTFRFSWEDRVFRLGASVGVVPITAENEDVASILSAADSACQAAKEAGRNRVHSFAENDIELMRRRREMQWAARINAALEEGRFELFRMAIQPLQRPDPGQHYELLLRLRDEGGRIVSPDNFISAAERYGLAPAIDRWVIENALRWLVSEADERETLKLCSINLSGQSLGDDKFLPFVIDQFQRSGLDASKICFEITETAAVASFSQANRFIQSLKELGCKCALDDFGT
;
A
#
# COMPACT_ATOMS: atom_id res chain seq x y z
N PHE A 1 21.84 -13.84 1.35
CA PHE A 1 22.97 -13.90 2.29
C PHE A 1 23.27 -12.49 2.74
N GLY A 2 23.51 -12.28 4.07
CA GLY A 2 23.96 -11.03 4.67
C GLY A 2 25.37 -11.20 5.24
N ILE A 3 26.20 -10.19 5.10
CA ILE A 3 27.56 -10.11 5.65
C ILE A 3 27.66 -8.78 6.39
N LEU A 4 28.05 -8.82 7.65
CA LEU A 4 28.35 -7.64 8.44
C LEU A 4 29.86 -7.44 8.50
N LEU A 5 30.30 -6.26 8.11
CA LEU A 5 31.70 -5.84 8.23
C LEU A 5 31.80 -4.79 9.33
N GLU A 6 32.62 -5.05 10.36
CA GLU A 6 32.80 -4.15 11.48
C GLU A 6 34.02 -3.26 11.27
N SER A 7 33.92 -2.01 11.72
CA SER A 7 35.04 -1.05 11.78
C SER A 7 35.76 -0.86 10.44
N CYS A 8 35.02 -0.84 9.31
CA CYS A 8 35.61 -0.58 8.01
C CYS A 8 34.92 0.62 7.33
N SER A 9 35.67 1.31 6.48
CA SER A 9 35.14 2.36 5.61
C SER A 9 34.29 1.80 4.47
N LEU A 10 33.48 2.66 3.83
CA LEU A 10 32.71 2.26 2.66
C LEU A 10 33.60 1.73 1.52
N ASP A 11 34.76 2.35 1.30
CA ASP A 11 35.70 1.94 0.26
C ASP A 11 36.28 0.55 0.53
N GLU A 12 36.62 0.23 1.78
CA GLU A 12 37.10 -1.09 2.21
C GLU A 12 35.96 -2.14 2.06
N ALA A 13 34.74 -1.78 2.42
CA ALA A 13 33.56 -2.64 2.25
C ALA A 13 33.29 -2.92 0.75
N MET A 14 33.39 -1.91 -0.10
CA MET A 14 33.24 -2.04 -1.54
C MET A 14 34.34 -2.95 -2.14
N HIS A 15 35.58 -2.78 -1.69
CA HIS A 15 36.68 -3.64 -2.12
C HIS A 15 36.45 -5.10 -1.72
N THR A 16 36.02 -5.33 -0.48
CA THR A 16 35.71 -6.68 0.03
C THR A 16 34.56 -7.32 -0.75
N ALA A 17 33.50 -6.53 -1.03
CA ALA A 17 32.36 -6.98 -1.82
C ALA A 17 32.76 -7.37 -3.26
N GLU A 18 33.68 -6.61 -3.89
CA GLU A 18 34.18 -6.92 -5.21
C GLU A 18 35.03 -8.20 -5.21
N GLN A 19 35.85 -8.42 -4.18
CA GLN A 19 36.60 -9.68 -4.02
C GLN A 19 35.66 -10.86 -3.86
N LEU A 20 34.58 -10.75 -3.09
CA LEU A 20 33.57 -11.79 -2.93
C LEU A 20 32.84 -12.08 -4.25
N ARG A 21 32.44 -11.03 -4.97
CA ARG A 21 31.81 -11.17 -6.29
C ARG A 21 32.73 -11.93 -7.25
N GLU A 22 34.02 -11.57 -7.30
CA GLU A 22 34.99 -12.19 -8.17
C GLU A 22 35.26 -13.65 -7.78
N ALA A 23 35.32 -13.94 -6.47
CA ALA A 23 35.46 -15.31 -5.97
C ALA A 23 34.27 -16.19 -6.42
N VAL A 24 33.03 -15.67 -6.34
CA VAL A 24 31.83 -16.38 -6.83
C VAL A 24 31.90 -16.56 -8.35
N ARG A 25 32.33 -15.54 -9.11
CA ARG A 25 32.43 -15.59 -10.58
C ARG A 25 33.45 -16.63 -11.06
N THR A 26 34.56 -16.76 -10.35
CA THR A 26 35.64 -17.70 -10.68
C THR A 26 35.38 -19.11 -10.17
N PHE A 27 34.48 -19.25 -9.19
CA PHE A 27 34.12 -20.55 -8.63
C PHE A 27 33.42 -21.43 -9.71
N ARG A 28 33.89 -22.66 -9.83
CA ARG A 28 33.33 -23.68 -10.73
C ARG A 28 32.48 -24.65 -9.92
N PHE A 29 31.18 -24.49 -9.99
CA PHE A 29 30.27 -25.42 -9.37
C PHE A 29 29.98 -26.58 -10.33
N SER A 30 30.39 -27.80 -9.96
CA SER A 30 30.15 -29.00 -10.74
C SER A 30 29.03 -29.84 -10.11
N TRP A 31 28.02 -30.18 -10.89
CA TRP A 31 26.91 -31.06 -10.49
C TRP A 31 26.54 -31.97 -11.65
N GLU A 32 26.51 -33.30 -11.43
CA GLU A 32 26.13 -34.32 -12.45
C GLU A 32 26.81 -34.09 -13.82
N ASP A 33 28.14 -34.06 -13.84
CA ASP A 33 28.97 -33.85 -15.03
C ASP A 33 28.79 -32.48 -15.76
N ARG A 34 28.07 -31.56 -15.16
CA ARG A 34 27.89 -30.18 -15.65
C ARG A 34 28.62 -29.18 -14.80
N VAL A 35 29.27 -28.22 -15.44
CA VAL A 35 29.92 -27.09 -14.76
C VAL A 35 29.05 -25.84 -14.90
N PHE A 36 28.66 -25.29 -13.78
CA PHE A 36 27.87 -24.05 -13.72
C PHE A 36 28.77 -22.86 -13.41
N ARG A 37 28.52 -21.76 -14.11
CA ARG A 37 29.12 -20.46 -13.80
C ARG A 37 28.11 -19.67 -12.98
N LEU A 38 28.54 -19.23 -11.81
CA LEU A 38 27.72 -18.43 -10.89
C LEU A 38 28.13 -16.95 -10.98
N GLY A 39 27.19 -16.09 -10.67
CA GLY A 39 27.43 -14.64 -10.51
C GLY A 39 26.73 -14.14 -9.27
N ALA A 40 27.30 -13.16 -8.60
CA ALA A 40 26.72 -12.51 -7.44
C ALA A 40 26.42 -11.03 -7.73
N SER A 41 25.23 -10.58 -7.38
CA SER A 41 24.91 -9.16 -7.30
C SER A 41 24.94 -8.77 -5.82
N VAL A 42 25.72 -7.78 -5.47
CA VAL A 42 26.01 -7.42 -4.08
C VAL A 42 25.59 -5.97 -3.85
N GLY A 43 24.79 -5.73 -2.80
CA GLY A 43 24.49 -4.40 -2.28
C GLY A 43 25.33 -4.12 -1.06
N VAL A 44 25.93 -2.95 -0.96
CA VAL A 44 26.73 -2.49 0.18
C VAL A 44 26.07 -1.27 0.80
N VAL A 45 25.84 -1.29 2.12
CA VAL A 45 25.19 -0.23 2.87
C VAL A 45 26.06 0.16 4.06
N PRO A 46 26.39 1.44 4.24
CA PRO A 46 27.03 1.89 5.49
C PRO A 46 26.02 1.87 6.64
N ILE A 47 26.44 1.34 7.79
CA ILE A 47 25.67 1.42 9.02
C ILE A 47 26.26 2.56 9.85
N THR A 48 25.45 3.60 10.05
CA THR A 48 25.84 4.80 10.82
C THR A 48 24.92 4.98 12.03
N ALA A 49 25.26 5.91 12.91
CA ALA A 49 24.41 6.25 14.06
C ALA A 49 23.06 6.89 13.65
N GLU A 50 22.91 7.27 12.40
CA GLU A 50 21.67 7.87 11.83
C GLU A 50 20.67 6.83 11.36
N ASN A 51 21.05 5.54 11.30
CA ASN A 51 20.11 4.48 10.95
C ASN A 51 19.14 4.22 12.10
N GLU A 52 17.86 4.33 11.84
CA GLU A 52 16.81 4.26 12.86
C GLU A 52 16.65 2.83 13.41
N ASP A 53 16.67 1.80 12.53
CA ASP A 53 16.45 0.41 12.92
C ASP A 53 17.10 -0.60 11.94
N VAL A 54 17.08 -1.87 12.34
CA VAL A 54 17.61 -2.98 11.53
C VAL A 54 16.78 -3.20 10.25
N ALA A 55 15.48 -2.94 10.28
CA ALA A 55 14.62 -3.15 9.14
C ALA A 55 14.94 -2.16 8.01
N SER A 56 15.24 -0.90 8.36
CA SER A 56 15.66 0.14 7.40
C SER A 56 16.99 -0.23 6.73
N ILE A 57 17.97 -0.74 7.51
CA ILE A 57 19.28 -1.19 7.00
C ILE A 57 19.10 -2.37 6.01
N LEU A 58 18.30 -3.35 6.37
CA LEU A 58 18.03 -4.50 5.51
C LEU A 58 17.31 -4.10 4.23
N SER A 59 16.35 -3.18 4.32
CA SER A 59 15.63 -2.63 3.15
C SER A 59 16.57 -1.88 2.21
N ALA A 60 17.51 -1.11 2.77
CA ALA A 60 18.54 -0.42 2.03
C ALA A 60 19.48 -1.40 1.30
N ALA A 61 19.91 -2.47 1.98
CA ALA A 61 20.76 -3.50 1.41
C ALA A 61 20.08 -4.27 0.28
N ASP A 62 18.79 -4.59 0.44
CA ASP A 62 17.98 -5.22 -0.62
C ASP A 62 17.82 -4.29 -1.83
N SER A 63 17.57 -3.01 -1.59
CA SER A 63 17.48 -2.00 -2.65
C SER A 63 18.78 -1.84 -3.43
N ALA A 64 19.93 -1.79 -2.75
CA ALA A 64 21.24 -1.77 -3.40
C ALA A 64 21.50 -3.06 -4.21
N CYS A 65 21.13 -4.21 -3.66
CA CYS A 65 21.25 -5.48 -4.36
C CYS A 65 20.35 -5.55 -5.60
N GLN A 66 19.14 -5.00 -5.52
CA GLN A 66 18.22 -4.89 -6.66
C GLN A 66 18.78 -3.96 -7.75
N ALA A 67 19.38 -2.81 -7.36
CA ALA A 67 20.08 -1.93 -8.31
C ALA A 67 21.21 -2.65 -9.05
N ALA A 68 22.01 -3.45 -8.34
CA ALA A 68 23.04 -4.26 -8.95
C ALA A 68 22.47 -5.26 -9.97
N LYS A 69 21.30 -5.86 -9.70
CA LYS A 69 20.61 -6.78 -10.63
C LYS A 69 20.08 -6.05 -11.86
N GLU A 70 19.46 -4.88 -11.69
CA GLU A 70 18.89 -4.08 -12.79
C GLU A 70 19.97 -3.49 -13.69
N ALA A 71 21.11 -3.10 -13.11
CA ALA A 71 22.25 -2.59 -13.87
C ALA A 71 23.00 -3.65 -14.68
N GLY A 72 22.53 -4.92 -14.74
CA GLY A 72 23.08 -5.99 -15.56
C GLY A 72 23.68 -7.14 -14.77
N ARG A 73 23.38 -7.29 -13.50
CA ARG A 73 23.81 -8.37 -12.59
C ARG A 73 25.35 -8.50 -12.46
N ASN A 74 25.78 -9.43 -11.64
CA ASN A 74 27.20 -9.77 -11.41
C ASN A 74 28.08 -8.54 -11.15
N ARG A 75 27.65 -7.67 -10.22
CA ARG A 75 28.33 -6.43 -9.83
C ARG A 75 28.04 -6.05 -8.40
N VAL A 76 28.86 -5.16 -7.87
CA VAL A 76 28.66 -4.51 -6.58
C VAL A 76 27.98 -3.15 -6.82
N HIS A 77 27.02 -2.80 -5.97
CA HIS A 77 26.41 -1.47 -5.91
C HIS A 77 26.45 -0.96 -4.49
N SER A 78 27.00 0.23 -4.29
CA SER A 78 26.95 0.89 -2.99
C SER A 78 25.65 1.67 -2.85
N PHE A 79 25.13 1.64 -1.65
CA PHE A 79 23.99 2.42 -1.28
C PHE A 79 24.37 3.90 -1.13
N ALA A 80 23.76 4.76 -1.92
CA ALA A 80 23.71 6.19 -1.68
C ALA A 80 22.28 6.57 -1.31
N GLU A 81 22.04 7.45 -0.35
CA GLU A 81 20.69 7.92 0.04
C GLU A 81 19.87 8.37 -1.18
N ASN A 82 20.53 9.01 -2.15
CA ASN A 82 19.93 9.42 -3.41
C ASN A 82 19.39 8.25 -4.26
N ASP A 83 19.96 7.06 -4.15
CA ASP A 83 19.54 5.90 -4.95
C ASP A 83 18.23 5.31 -4.42
N ILE A 84 18.00 5.34 -3.09
CA ILE A 84 16.71 4.91 -2.52
C ILE A 84 15.59 5.82 -2.98
N GLU A 85 15.80 7.11 -2.84
CA GLU A 85 14.78 8.10 -3.19
C GLU A 85 14.42 7.96 -4.68
N LEU A 86 15.41 7.77 -5.55
CA LEU A 86 15.19 7.53 -6.98
C LEU A 86 14.45 6.21 -7.24
N MET A 87 14.80 5.13 -6.54
CA MET A 87 14.12 3.84 -6.69
C MET A 87 12.71 3.89 -6.12
N ARG A 88 12.52 4.52 -4.95
CA ARG A 88 11.20 4.72 -4.36
C ARG A 88 10.31 5.51 -5.32
N ARG A 89 10.79 6.62 -5.87
CA ARG A 89 10.05 7.43 -6.86
C ARG A 89 9.72 6.65 -8.12
N ARG A 90 10.63 5.82 -8.62
CA ARG A 90 10.36 4.95 -9.79
C ARG A 90 9.29 3.92 -9.49
N ARG A 91 9.35 3.25 -8.33
CA ARG A 91 8.30 2.29 -7.91
C ARG A 91 6.94 2.99 -7.77
N GLU A 92 6.90 4.15 -7.13
CA GLU A 92 5.68 4.91 -6.96
C GLU A 92 5.10 5.37 -8.30
N MET A 93 5.92 5.86 -9.25
CA MET A 93 5.46 6.19 -10.61
C MET A 93 4.90 4.97 -11.35
N GLN A 94 5.55 3.81 -11.21
CA GLN A 94 5.04 2.56 -11.77
C GLN A 94 3.69 2.18 -11.15
N TRP A 95 3.55 2.34 -9.83
CA TRP A 95 2.28 2.10 -9.17
C TRP A 95 1.20 3.09 -9.62
N ALA A 96 1.51 4.36 -9.78
CA ALA A 96 0.54 5.35 -10.26
C ALA A 96 -0.01 4.97 -11.65
N ALA A 97 0.85 4.52 -12.57
CA ALA A 97 0.43 4.03 -13.88
C ALA A 97 -0.45 2.77 -13.77
N ARG A 98 -0.07 1.81 -12.90
CA ARG A 98 -0.83 0.57 -12.67
C ARG A 98 -2.18 0.82 -12.01
N ILE A 99 -2.28 1.79 -11.11
CA ILE A 99 -3.54 2.19 -10.46
C ILE A 99 -4.50 2.75 -11.51
N ASN A 100 -4.05 3.66 -12.38
CA ASN A 100 -4.89 4.21 -13.45
C ASN A 100 -5.39 3.10 -14.38
N ALA A 101 -4.51 2.22 -14.85
CA ALA A 101 -4.90 1.07 -15.66
C ALA A 101 -5.89 0.15 -14.92
N ALA A 102 -5.70 -0.07 -13.62
CA ALA A 102 -6.59 -0.90 -12.81
C ALA A 102 -7.99 -0.29 -12.64
N LEU A 103 -8.09 1.05 -12.53
CA LEU A 103 -9.38 1.75 -12.51
C LEU A 103 -10.12 1.61 -13.85
N GLU A 104 -9.41 1.73 -14.97
CA GLU A 104 -9.98 1.61 -16.31
C GLU A 104 -10.39 0.18 -16.67
N GLU A 105 -9.57 -0.80 -16.28
CA GLU A 105 -9.76 -2.22 -16.58
C GLU A 105 -10.63 -2.98 -15.56
N GLY A 106 -11.08 -2.31 -14.49
CA GLY A 106 -11.89 -2.92 -13.43
C GLY A 106 -11.15 -3.99 -12.62
N ARG A 107 -9.85 -3.80 -12.36
CA ARG A 107 -9.01 -4.76 -11.63
C ARG A 107 -8.98 -4.56 -10.12
N PHE A 108 -9.74 -3.61 -9.59
CA PHE A 108 -9.98 -3.50 -8.15
C PHE A 108 -11.07 -4.47 -7.71
N GLU A 109 -10.94 -4.98 -6.50
CA GLU A 109 -11.89 -5.87 -5.86
C GLU A 109 -12.15 -5.42 -4.42
N LEU A 110 -13.37 -5.63 -3.94
CA LEU A 110 -13.73 -5.40 -2.54
C LEU A 110 -13.83 -6.74 -1.82
N PHE A 111 -13.04 -6.88 -0.77
CA PHE A 111 -13.12 -7.98 0.17
C PHE A 111 -13.85 -7.49 1.42
N ARG A 112 -14.53 -8.37 2.13
CA ARG A 112 -15.16 -8.05 3.41
C ARG A 112 -14.50 -8.78 4.57
N MET A 113 -14.31 -8.09 5.66
CA MET A 113 -13.87 -8.63 6.93
C MET A 113 -15.01 -8.51 7.94
N ALA A 114 -15.47 -9.64 8.46
CA ALA A 114 -16.57 -9.63 9.44
C ALA A 114 -16.10 -9.08 10.78
N ILE A 115 -16.94 -8.22 11.39
CA ILE A 115 -16.74 -7.67 12.72
C ILE A 115 -17.75 -8.34 13.65
N GLN A 116 -17.28 -9.06 14.66
CA GLN A 116 -18.10 -9.79 15.61
C GLN A 116 -18.21 -9.06 16.94
N PRO A 117 -19.42 -8.75 17.43
CA PRO A 117 -19.61 -8.19 18.76
C PRO A 117 -19.24 -9.21 19.84
N LEU A 118 -18.42 -8.78 20.84
CA LEU A 118 -17.93 -9.67 21.89
C LEU A 118 -18.87 -9.79 23.08
N GLN A 119 -19.68 -8.77 23.36
CA GLN A 119 -20.45 -8.70 24.60
C GLN A 119 -21.95 -9.00 24.46
N ARG A 120 -22.53 -8.79 23.31
CA ARG A 120 -23.94 -9.06 23.04
C ARG A 120 -24.09 -9.62 21.64
N PRO A 121 -24.79 -10.74 21.46
CA PRO A 121 -25.15 -11.22 20.14
C PRO A 121 -25.99 -10.16 19.43
N ASP A 122 -25.49 -9.64 18.33
CA ASP A 122 -26.27 -8.83 17.39
C ASP A 122 -26.61 -9.74 16.20
N PRO A 123 -27.90 -9.95 15.88
CA PRO A 123 -28.28 -10.82 14.77
C PRO A 123 -27.96 -10.22 13.40
N GLY A 124 -27.44 -8.99 13.34
CA GLY A 124 -27.08 -8.33 12.09
C GLY A 124 -25.62 -8.50 11.71
N GLN A 125 -25.31 -8.26 10.45
CA GLN A 125 -23.95 -8.30 9.92
C GLN A 125 -23.23 -6.97 10.08
N HIS A 126 -22.03 -7.01 10.62
CA HIS A 126 -21.09 -5.89 10.65
C HIS A 126 -19.83 -6.32 9.91
N TYR A 127 -19.35 -5.51 9.01
CA TYR A 127 -18.09 -5.78 8.30
C TYR A 127 -17.42 -4.51 7.78
N GLU A 128 -16.15 -4.64 7.53
CA GLU A 128 -15.33 -3.64 6.87
C GLU A 128 -15.06 -4.09 5.43
N LEU A 129 -15.10 -3.15 4.49
CA LEU A 129 -14.70 -3.37 3.10
C LEU A 129 -13.23 -3.03 2.92
N LEU A 130 -12.51 -4.00 2.45
CA LEU A 130 -11.08 -3.94 2.23
C LEU A 130 -10.76 -3.98 0.73
N LEU A 131 -10.12 -2.93 0.26
CA LEU A 131 -9.69 -2.84 -1.13
C LEU A 131 -8.59 -3.86 -1.43
N ARG A 132 -8.65 -4.47 -2.60
CA ARG A 132 -7.59 -5.32 -3.18
C ARG A 132 -7.42 -4.95 -4.65
N LEU A 133 -6.22 -5.14 -5.15
CA LEU A 133 -5.89 -4.96 -6.56
C LEU A 133 -5.48 -6.30 -7.15
N ARG A 134 -6.04 -6.66 -8.30
CA ARG A 134 -5.56 -7.79 -9.08
C ARG A 134 -4.49 -7.33 -10.07
N ASP A 135 -3.28 -7.88 -9.96
CA ASP A 135 -2.20 -7.56 -10.89
C ASP A 135 -2.45 -8.17 -12.29
N GLU A 136 -1.62 -7.84 -13.26
CA GLU A 136 -1.73 -8.34 -14.64
C GLU A 136 -1.56 -9.86 -14.73
N GLY A 137 -0.95 -10.48 -13.72
CA GLY A 137 -0.83 -11.94 -13.57
C GLY A 137 -1.99 -12.59 -12.82
N GLY A 138 -3.02 -11.82 -12.44
CA GLY A 138 -4.19 -12.30 -11.71
C GLY A 138 -3.98 -12.48 -10.20
N ARG A 139 -2.85 -12.08 -9.63
CA ARG A 139 -2.55 -12.20 -8.20
C ARG A 139 -3.13 -11.02 -7.43
N ILE A 140 -3.60 -11.29 -6.22
CA ILE A 140 -4.09 -10.25 -5.30
C ILE A 140 -2.91 -9.50 -4.69
N VAL A 141 -3.00 -8.18 -4.75
CA VAL A 141 -2.03 -7.23 -4.17
C VAL A 141 -2.69 -6.48 -3.03
N SER A 142 -2.00 -6.42 -1.87
CA SER A 142 -2.46 -5.68 -0.69
C SER A 142 -2.35 -4.16 -0.91
N PRO A 143 -3.25 -3.36 -0.29
CA PRO A 143 -3.21 -1.90 -0.32
C PRO A 143 -1.87 -1.30 0.09
N ASP A 144 -1.16 -1.86 1.07
CA ASP A 144 0.14 -1.40 1.57
C ASP A 144 1.17 -1.20 0.45
N ASN A 145 1.02 -1.95 -0.65
CA ASN A 145 1.94 -1.88 -1.78
C ASN A 145 1.70 -0.68 -2.71
N PHE A 146 0.49 -0.09 -2.70
CA PHE A 146 0.12 0.93 -3.69
C PHE A 146 -0.59 2.16 -3.11
N ILE A 147 -1.13 2.12 -1.89
CA ILE A 147 -1.86 3.27 -1.30
C ILE A 147 -0.96 4.48 -1.14
N SER A 148 0.28 4.31 -0.65
CA SER A 148 1.24 5.42 -0.53
C SER A 148 1.53 6.09 -1.87
N ALA A 149 1.59 5.33 -2.97
CA ALA A 149 1.72 5.86 -4.31
C ALA A 149 0.43 6.58 -4.76
N ALA A 150 -0.74 6.00 -4.47
CA ALA A 150 -2.02 6.62 -4.76
C ALA A 150 -2.15 8.01 -4.11
N GLU A 151 -1.79 8.11 -2.83
CA GLU A 151 -1.78 9.38 -2.09
C GLU A 151 -0.78 10.36 -2.69
N ARG A 152 0.46 9.95 -2.90
CA ARG A 152 1.51 10.83 -3.43
C ARG A 152 1.18 11.41 -4.80
N TYR A 153 0.52 10.65 -5.65
CA TYR A 153 0.14 11.08 -7.01
C TYR A 153 -1.30 11.56 -7.13
N GLY A 154 -2.00 11.77 -6.02
CA GLY A 154 -3.35 12.33 -6.00
C GLY A 154 -4.42 11.42 -6.60
N LEU A 155 -4.20 10.10 -6.58
CA LEU A 155 -5.11 9.08 -7.12
C LEU A 155 -6.07 8.53 -6.06
N ALA A 156 -5.81 8.77 -4.78
CA ALA A 156 -6.64 8.26 -3.69
C ALA A 156 -8.12 8.68 -3.82
N PRO A 157 -8.49 9.92 -4.20
CA PRO A 157 -9.89 10.26 -4.40
C PRO A 157 -10.58 9.50 -5.54
N ALA A 158 -9.84 9.09 -6.57
CA ALA A 158 -10.39 8.26 -7.65
C ALA A 158 -10.65 6.83 -7.18
N ILE A 159 -9.75 6.28 -6.37
CA ILE A 159 -9.93 4.97 -5.72
C ILE A 159 -11.12 5.01 -4.78
N ASP A 160 -11.24 6.02 -3.92
CA ASP A 160 -12.34 6.14 -2.95
C ASP A 160 -13.69 6.26 -3.66
N ARG A 161 -13.76 6.98 -4.80
CA ARG A 161 -14.97 7.01 -5.63
C ARG A 161 -15.31 5.64 -6.18
N TRP A 162 -14.33 4.92 -6.69
CA TRP A 162 -14.51 3.57 -7.18
C TRP A 162 -15.03 2.64 -6.08
N VAL A 163 -14.45 2.72 -4.87
CA VAL A 163 -14.85 1.92 -3.72
C VAL A 163 -16.31 2.19 -3.35
N ILE A 164 -16.68 3.46 -3.17
CA ILE A 164 -18.06 3.85 -2.79
C ILE A 164 -19.07 3.39 -3.83
N GLU A 165 -18.82 3.67 -5.10
CA GLU A 165 -19.72 3.29 -6.18
C GLU A 165 -19.94 1.78 -6.24
N ASN A 166 -18.87 0.98 -6.15
CA ASN A 166 -18.97 -0.47 -6.22
C ASN A 166 -19.53 -1.09 -4.94
N ALA A 167 -19.22 -0.52 -3.75
CA ALA A 167 -19.81 -0.95 -2.49
C ALA A 167 -21.33 -0.75 -2.47
N LEU A 168 -21.80 0.44 -2.82
CA LEU A 168 -23.24 0.73 -2.85
C LEU A 168 -23.95 -0.09 -3.92
N ARG A 169 -23.38 -0.23 -5.11
CA ARG A 169 -23.92 -1.08 -6.18
C ARG A 169 -24.07 -2.53 -5.74
N TRP A 170 -23.03 -3.08 -5.10
CA TRP A 170 -23.06 -4.45 -4.57
C TRP A 170 -24.14 -4.62 -3.49
N LEU A 171 -24.20 -3.71 -2.51
CA LEU A 171 -25.20 -3.76 -1.44
C LEU A 171 -26.64 -3.66 -1.96
N VAL A 172 -26.85 -2.96 -3.06
CA VAL A 172 -28.19 -2.87 -3.70
C VAL A 172 -28.52 -4.16 -4.46
N SER A 173 -27.54 -4.79 -5.11
CA SER A 173 -27.76 -6.03 -5.89
C SER A 173 -28.01 -7.23 -4.99
N GLU A 174 -27.48 -7.27 -3.77
CA GLU A 174 -27.58 -8.37 -2.83
C GLU A 174 -28.66 -8.10 -1.77
N ALA A 175 -29.90 -8.49 -2.05
CA ALA A 175 -31.05 -8.21 -1.17
C ALA A 175 -30.87 -8.79 0.23
N ASP A 176 -30.41 -10.05 0.33
CA ASP A 176 -30.18 -10.74 1.62
C ASP A 176 -29.11 -10.01 2.47
N GLU A 177 -28.04 -9.60 1.83
CA GLU A 177 -26.97 -8.79 2.48
C GLU A 177 -27.54 -7.46 2.99
N ARG A 178 -28.32 -6.79 2.16
CA ARG A 178 -28.95 -5.51 2.52
C ARG A 178 -29.90 -5.63 3.71
N GLU A 179 -30.68 -6.70 3.82
CA GLU A 179 -31.60 -6.91 4.93
C GLU A 179 -30.89 -7.22 6.23
N THR A 180 -29.85 -8.04 6.19
CA THR A 180 -29.06 -8.47 7.36
C THR A 180 -28.00 -7.47 7.78
N LEU A 181 -27.56 -6.57 6.89
CA LEU A 181 -26.54 -5.57 7.17
C LEU A 181 -26.98 -4.59 8.25
N LYS A 182 -26.16 -4.44 9.29
CA LYS A 182 -26.25 -3.42 10.34
C LYS A 182 -25.26 -2.29 10.12
N LEU A 183 -24.02 -2.64 9.74
CA LEU A 183 -22.98 -1.65 9.50
C LEU A 183 -21.94 -2.19 8.50
N CYS A 184 -21.64 -1.38 7.51
CA CYS A 184 -20.55 -1.57 6.58
C CYS A 184 -19.58 -0.41 6.70
N SER A 185 -18.35 -0.68 7.10
CA SER A 185 -17.27 0.29 7.18
C SER A 185 -16.54 0.43 5.87
N ILE A 186 -16.24 1.67 5.48
CA ILE A 186 -15.52 2.04 4.26
C ILE A 186 -14.44 3.04 4.62
N ASN A 187 -13.20 2.71 4.33
CA ASN A 187 -12.06 3.59 4.52
C ASN A 187 -12.06 4.73 3.51
N LEU A 188 -11.70 5.95 3.96
CA LEU A 188 -11.54 7.14 3.15
C LEU A 188 -10.16 7.76 3.33
N SER A 189 -9.56 8.16 2.23
CA SER A 189 -8.30 8.89 2.25
C SER A 189 -8.48 10.33 2.72
N GLY A 190 -7.44 10.89 3.36
CA GLY A 190 -7.43 12.31 3.73
C GLY A 190 -7.56 13.25 2.53
N GLN A 191 -7.13 12.85 1.35
CA GLN A 191 -7.24 13.63 0.13
C GLN A 191 -8.69 13.82 -0.33
N SER A 192 -9.53 12.82 -0.12
CA SER A 192 -10.96 12.90 -0.44
C SER A 192 -11.70 13.92 0.41
N LEU A 193 -11.25 14.14 1.65
CA LEU A 193 -11.83 15.17 2.54
C LEU A 193 -11.59 16.59 2.01
N GLY A 194 -10.49 16.80 1.29
CA GLY A 194 -10.10 18.08 0.68
C GLY A 194 -10.64 18.30 -0.74
N ASP A 195 -11.28 17.32 -1.35
CA ASP A 195 -11.82 17.43 -2.70
C ASP A 195 -13.27 17.93 -2.66
N ASP A 196 -13.47 19.18 -3.05
CA ASP A 196 -14.80 19.84 -3.06
C ASP A 196 -15.86 19.08 -3.90
N LYS A 197 -15.45 18.22 -4.83
CA LYS A 197 -16.35 17.41 -5.67
C LYS A 197 -16.67 16.04 -5.05
N PHE A 198 -15.97 15.65 -3.99
CA PHE A 198 -16.12 14.32 -3.43
C PHE A 198 -17.43 14.18 -2.63
N LEU A 199 -17.74 15.13 -1.75
CA LEU A 199 -19.00 15.11 -0.98
C LEU A 199 -20.24 15.14 -1.88
N PRO A 200 -20.37 16.01 -2.90
CA PRO A 200 -21.47 15.96 -3.86
C PRO A 200 -21.59 14.61 -4.56
N PHE A 201 -20.47 13.99 -4.90
CA PHE A 201 -20.46 12.64 -5.47
C PHE A 201 -21.05 11.61 -4.50
N VAL A 202 -20.62 11.60 -3.22
CA VAL A 202 -21.14 10.68 -2.21
C VAL A 202 -22.64 10.82 -2.07
N ILE A 203 -23.16 12.06 -1.94
CA ILE A 203 -24.59 12.35 -1.84
C ILE A 203 -25.35 11.80 -3.06
N ASP A 204 -24.87 12.03 -4.27
CA ASP A 204 -25.47 11.51 -5.51
C ASP A 204 -25.50 9.97 -5.53
N GLN A 205 -24.44 9.31 -5.08
CA GLN A 205 -24.41 7.86 -4.98
C GLN A 205 -25.48 7.30 -4.03
N PHE A 206 -25.69 7.90 -2.87
CA PHE A 206 -26.75 7.49 -1.95
C PHE A 206 -28.15 7.76 -2.52
N GLN A 207 -28.36 8.90 -3.15
CA GLN A 207 -29.64 9.21 -3.80
C GLN A 207 -30.02 8.21 -4.90
N ARG A 208 -29.02 7.80 -5.71
CA ARG A 208 -29.22 6.82 -6.79
C ARG A 208 -29.41 5.40 -6.27
N SER A 209 -28.67 5.01 -5.25
CA SER A 209 -28.74 3.67 -4.69
C SER A 209 -30.02 3.44 -3.87
N GLY A 210 -30.57 4.48 -3.26
CA GLY A 210 -31.66 4.36 -2.30
C GLY A 210 -31.31 3.55 -1.06
N LEU A 211 -30.00 3.32 -0.79
CA LEU A 211 -29.54 2.60 0.39
C LEU A 211 -29.73 3.47 1.62
N ASP A 212 -30.13 2.84 2.73
CA ASP A 212 -30.18 3.50 4.05
C ASP A 212 -28.74 3.88 4.48
N ALA A 213 -28.46 5.18 4.48
CA ALA A 213 -27.14 5.72 4.81
C ALA A 213 -26.70 5.38 6.24
N SER A 214 -27.64 5.09 7.15
CA SER A 214 -27.32 4.70 8.54
C SER A 214 -26.59 3.35 8.65
N LYS A 215 -26.59 2.57 7.58
CA LYS A 215 -25.88 1.30 7.46
C LYS A 215 -24.41 1.47 7.06
N ILE A 216 -23.98 2.66 6.67
CA ILE A 216 -22.62 2.93 6.23
C ILE A 216 -21.86 3.74 7.27
N CYS A 217 -20.64 3.30 7.59
CA CYS A 217 -19.67 4.02 8.41
C CYS A 217 -18.45 4.38 7.54
N PHE A 218 -18.13 5.65 7.45
CA PHE A 218 -16.88 6.07 6.85
C PHE A 218 -15.78 6.15 7.90
N GLU A 219 -14.65 5.49 7.65
CA GLU A 219 -13.48 5.45 8.53
C GLU A 219 -12.39 6.36 7.98
N ILE A 220 -11.87 7.22 8.83
CA ILE A 220 -10.88 8.24 8.48
C ILE A 220 -9.77 8.13 9.51
N THR A 221 -8.50 8.08 9.08
CA THR A 221 -7.38 8.04 10.03
C THR A 221 -7.30 9.32 10.85
N GLU A 222 -6.87 9.23 12.10
CA GLU A 222 -6.66 10.38 12.98
C GLU A 222 -5.74 11.42 12.33
N THR A 223 -4.63 10.96 11.72
CA THR A 223 -3.67 11.83 11.03
C THR A 223 -4.32 12.63 9.90
N ALA A 224 -5.18 12.01 9.10
CA ALA A 224 -5.90 12.70 8.02
C ALA A 224 -6.89 13.74 8.56
N ALA A 225 -7.60 13.41 9.63
CA ALA A 225 -8.55 14.31 10.27
C ALA A 225 -7.86 15.54 10.89
N VAL A 226 -6.68 15.36 11.50
CA VAL A 226 -5.90 16.45 12.11
C VAL A 226 -5.26 17.34 11.05
N ALA A 227 -4.69 16.76 9.97
CA ALA A 227 -4.01 17.50 8.90
C ALA A 227 -4.92 18.54 8.21
N SER A 228 -6.24 18.28 8.16
CA SER A 228 -7.24 19.16 7.52
C SER A 228 -8.49 19.33 8.37
N PHE A 229 -8.34 19.64 9.66
CA PHE A 229 -9.40 19.62 10.67
C PHE A 229 -10.70 20.32 10.25
N SER A 230 -10.62 21.53 9.68
CA SER A 230 -11.81 22.27 9.27
C SER A 230 -12.55 21.64 8.09
N GLN A 231 -11.83 21.04 7.14
CA GLN A 231 -12.42 20.33 6.00
C GLN A 231 -13.00 19.00 6.45
N ALA A 232 -12.23 18.23 7.24
CA ALA A 232 -12.71 16.97 7.82
C ALA A 232 -13.97 17.17 8.64
N ASN A 233 -14.03 18.21 9.50
CA ASN A 233 -15.21 18.47 10.31
C ASN A 233 -16.46 18.81 9.47
N ARG A 234 -16.31 19.65 8.44
CA ARG A 234 -17.41 19.95 7.51
C ARG A 234 -17.90 18.70 6.79
N PHE A 235 -16.97 17.91 6.30
CA PHE A 235 -17.26 16.66 5.58
C PHE A 235 -17.99 15.66 6.48
N ILE A 236 -17.48 15.41 7.67
CA ILE A 236 -18.10 14.52 8.68
C ILE A 236 -19.51 15.02 9.06
N GLN A 237 -19.68 16.34 9.24
CA GLN A 237 -20.98 16.92 9.54
C GLN A 237 -22.01 16.65 8.43
N SER A 238 -21.61 16.84 7.17
CA SER A 238 -22.48 16.58 6.02
C SER A 238 -22.81 15.09 5.85
N LEU A 239 -21.85 14.18 6.12
CA LEU A 239 -22.12 12.74 6.14
C LEU A 239 -23.11 12.36 7.24
N LYS A 240 -23.00 12.97 8.42
CA LYS A 240 -23.97 12.76 9.52
C LYS A 240 -25.36 13.28 9.17
N GLU A 241 -25.45 14.42 8.50
CA GLU A 241 -26.73 14.95 8.00
C GLU A 241 -27.37 14.04 6.95
N LEU A 242 -26.55 13.37 6.13
CA LEU A 242 -27.00 12.33 5.19
C LEU A 242 -27.50 11.06 5.91
N GLY A 243 -27.10 10.86 7.18
CA GLY A 243 -27.43 9.70 8.00
C GLY A 243 -26.28 8.69 8.18
N CYS A 244 -25.14 8.90 7.53
CA CYS A 244 -23.98 8.03 7.67
C CYS A 244 -23.34 8.11 9.06
N LYS A 245 -22.67 7.03 9.46
CA LYS A 245 -21.77 7.03 10.62
C LYS A 245 -20.34 7.38 10.18
N CYS A 246 -19.56 7.88 11.12
CA CYS A 246 -18.14 8.15 10.94
C CYS A 246 -17.35 7.61 12.12
N ALA A 247 -16.18 7.05 11.87
CA ALA A 247 -15.22 6.59 12.85
C ALA A 247 -13.85 7.19 12.58
N LEU A 248 -13.06 7.35 13.64
CA LEU A 248 -11.62 7.64 13.53
C LEU A 248 -10.88 6.33 13.68
N ASP A 249 -10.02 6.05 12.71
CA ASP A 249 -9.15 4.88 12.68
C ASP A 249 -7.72 5.25 13.06
N ASP A 250 -6.88 4.25 13.34
CA ASP A 250 -5.47 4.39 13.76
C ASP A 250 -5.27 5.34 14.96
N PHE A 251 -6.21 5.37 15.91
CA PHE A 251 -6.20 6.31 17.02
C PHE A 251 -5.04 6.07 17.98
N GLY A 252 -4.18 7.09 18.15
CA GLY A 252 -3.06 7.06 19.08
C GLY A 252 -1.78 6.40 18.54
N THR A 253 -1.63 6.26 17.23
CA THR A 253 -0.41 5.74 16.55
C THR A 253 0.57 6.85 16.19
#